data_f45f6a62d2559145dfadcde3b7fade9f
#
_entry.id   f45f6a62d2559145dfadcde3b7fade9f
#
_cell.length_a   1.000
_cell.length_b   1.000
_cell.length_c   1.000
_cell.angle_alpha   90.00
_cell.angle_beta   90.00
_cell.angle_gamma   90.00
#
_symmetry.space_group_name_H-M   'P 1'
#
loop_
_entity.id
_entity.type
_entity.pdbx_description
1 polymer ?
#
loop_
_entity_poly.entity_id
_entity_poly.type
_entity_poly.pdbx_seq_one_letter_code
_entity_poly.pdbx_strand_id
1 'polypeptide(L)'
;MPRRPPSLDSVGSLGSPIDTKFRKKVAVVGSGCAGIAALWALNRSYHDVYMYEASSRLGGHTNTVTWKNGKYETSVDTGFIVLNTATYPNFINFLKRVKVDTVPTEMTFGVTRDHGLFEWAGTSLDAVFAQRKNIFSPRMWRMIFDIIRFNQFALDLLMADDENDAAAMNGDSKGARKEETIGEYLEREGYSDAFRDDYLIPMTAAVWSTSPDKCTLDFPAVTLVRFMPQWLTLKKCGKSYIDAVMSGFPSNHLFLNTQVTQVTSEEDGRVRVHAHNGKSDVYDHVILATHGDQALKIIEGSATREEKDILSAFKTSENSVVLHSDLSLMPASEKAWSSWNYLTLSSPSTGKQNIDQVSLTYNMNILQHIPRETFGDVLVTMNPLHQPNPDTIQGSFTYRHPLYTPAAVRAQKLLPRIQNKRGISYAGAWTKYGFHEDGFSSGLHAAQDHLYAKLPFQFVDSTYSRGRKPSLGLADLLVRLVILLIQVFVIRVLERVVGVAKRAIYPRARRLKNVKVV
;
A
#
# COMPACT_ATOMS: atom_id res chain seq x y z
N MET A 1 -37.20 0.87 5.48
CA MET A 1 -35.90 1.55 5.30
C MET A 1 -35.97 2.87 6.03
N PRO A 2 -35.05 3.19 6.93
CA PRO A 2 -35.01 4.52 7.57
C PRO A 2 -34.77 5.60 6.50
N ARG A 3 -35.50 6.70 6.55
CA ARG A 3 -35.32 7.83 5.61
C ARG A 3 -33.92 8.43 5.80
N ARG A 4 -33.17 8.62 4.71
CA ARG A 4 -31.86 9.26 4.74
C ARG A 4 -32.00 10.73 5.12
N PRO A 5 -31.13 11.29 5.99
CA PRO A 5 -31.14 12.72 6.30
C PRO A 5 -30.77 13.55 5.05
N PRO A 6 -31.31 14.77 4.91
CA PRO A 6 -30.93 15.69 3.85
C PRO A 6 -29.47 16.15 4.01
N SER A 7 -28.76 16.54 2.93
CA SER A 7 -27.38 17.05 2.96
C SER A 7 -27.35 18.59 3.03
N LEU A 8 -26.26 19.16 3.51
CA LEU A 8 -26.06 20.62 3.55
C LEU A 8 -26.21 21.32 2.20
N ASP A 9 -25.91 20.62 1.09
CA ASP A 9 -26.09 21.16 -0.27
C ASP A 9 -27.57 21.34 -0.66
N SER A 10 -28.52 20.73 0.10
CA SER A 10 -29.97 20.93 -0.09
C SER A 10 -30.55 22.08 0.75
N VAL A 11 -29.74 22.73 1.58
CA VAL A 11 -30.17 23.81 2.49
C VAL A 11 -30.19 25.19 1.80
N GLY A 12 -29.82 25.27 0.51
CA GLY A 12 -29.87 26.50 -0.29
C GLY A 12 -31.27 27.02 -0.70
N SER A 13 -32.37 26.35 -0.29
CA SER A 13 -33.73 26.83 -0.49
C SER A 13 -34.60 26.60 0.75
N LEU A 14 -34.83 27.70 1.49
CA LEU A 14 -35.94 27.93 2.45
C LEU A 14 -36.39 26.74 3.34
N GLY A 15 -35.82 26.67 4.53
CA GLY A 15 -36.55 26.56 5.77
C GLY A 15 -37.52 25.41 6.03
N SER A 16 -37.17 24.14 5.69
CA SER A 16 -37.77 23.02 6.43
C SER A 16 -36.95 22.82 7.71
N PRO A 17 -37.57 22.65 8.90
CA PRO A 17 -36.83 22.34 10.12
C PRO A 17 -36.02 21.09 9.88
N ILE A 18 -34.71 21.17 10.09
CA ILE A 18 -33.82 20.00 10.07
C ILE A 18 -34.39 19.03 11.11
N ASP A 19 -34.77 17.83 10.68
CA ASP A 19 -35.25 16.81 11.59
C ASP A 19 -34.07 16.40 12.49
N THR A 20 -34.00 17.03 13.68
CA THR A 20 -32.93 16.84 14.67
C THR A 20 -32.77 15.39 15.09
N LYS A 21 -33.78 14.56 14.80
CA LYS A 21 -33.80 13.12 15.05
C LYS A 21 -32.70 12.34 14.32
N PHE A 22 -32.09 12.89 13.28
CA PHE A 22 -31.00 12.26 12.52
C PHE A 22 -29.61 12.82 12.84
N ARG A 23 -29.53 13.89 13.64
CA ARG A 23 -28.26 14.48 14.06
C ARG A 23 -27.60 13.55 15.10
N LYS A 24 -26.36 13.17 14.82
CA LYS A 24 -25.55 12.34 15.72
C LYS A 24 -24.30 13.07 16.15
N LYS A 25 -23.87 12.83 17.38
CA LYS A 25 -22.55 13.18 17.89
C LYS A 25 -21.60 12.05 17.52
N VAL A 26 -20.63 12.30 16.66
CA VAL A 26 -19.75 11.27 16.06
C VAL A 26 -18.31 11.54 16.46
N ALA A 27 -17.61 10.50 16.96
CA ALA A 27 -16.17 10.55 17.16
C ALA A 27 -15.45 9.84 16.01
N VAL A 28 -14.41 10.48 15.47
CA VAL A 28 -13.44 9.88 14.54
C VAL A 28 -12.13 9.73 15.29
N VAL A 29 -11.66 8.50 15.44
CA VAL A 29 -10.44 8.15 16.18
C VAL A 29 -9.33 7.80 15.21
N GLY A 30 -8.30 8.63 15.15
CA GLY A 30 -7.20 8.57 14.19
C GLY A 30 -7.38 9.53 13.02
N SER A 31 -6.35 10.31 12.72
CA SER A 31 -6.34 11.33 11.67
C SER A 31 -5.56 10.91 10.41
N GLY A 32 -5.32 9.62 10.22
CA GLY A 32 -4.80 9.10 8.95
C GLY A 32 -5.78 9.36 7.79
N CYS A 33 -5.41 8.96 6.58
CA CYS A 33 -6.24 9.23 5.39
C CYS A 33 -7.71 8.78 5.54
N ALA A 34 -7.97 7.68 6.23
CA ALA A 34 -9.32 7.19 6.50
C ALA A 34 -10.10 8.14 7.42
N GLY A 35 -9.45 8.60 8.51
CA GLY A 35 -10.08 9.55 9.43
C GLY A 35 -10.33 10.91 8.81
N ILE A 36 -9.38 11.42 8.03
CA ILE A 36 -9.54 12.69 7.27
C ILE A 36 -10.68 12.57 6.25
N ALA A 37 -10.81 11.43 5.57
CA ALA A 37 -11.89 11.18 4.62
C ALA A 37 -13.27 11.15 5.30
N ALA A 38 -13.37 10.43 6.42
CA ALA A 38 -14.59 10.37 7.22
C ALA A 38 -14.97 11.75 7.77
N LEU A 39 -13.98 12.48 8.32
CA LEU A 39 -14.18 13.84 8.81
C LEU A 39 -14.68 14.78 7.71
N TRP A 40 -14.03 14.76 6.54
CA TRP A 40 -14.41 15.60 5.41
C TRP A 40 -15.86 15.34 4.95
N ALA A 41 -16.25 14.08 4.85
CA ALA A 41 -17.59 13.70 4.43
C ALA A 41 -18.64 14.07 5.49
N LEU A 42 -18.35 13.85 6.78
CA LEU A 42 -19.26 14.11 7.89
C LEU A 42 -19.38 15.59 8.22
N ASN A 43 -18.30 16.39 8.10
CA ASN A 43 -18.33 17.84 8.33
C ASN A 43 -19.24 18.58 7.33
N ARG A 44 -19.60 17.92 6.22
CA ARG A 44 -20.57 18.38 5.22
C ARG A 44 -22.00 17.85 5.47
N SER A 45 -22.21 17.24 6.62
CA SER A 45 -23.50 16.68 7.05
C SER A 45 -24.05 17.45 8.27
N TYR A 46 -25.13 16.95 8.88
CA TYR A 46 -25.70 17.57 10.09
C TYR A 46 -25.06 17.08 11.38
N HIS A 47 -24.13 16.13 11.31
CA HIS A 47 -23.56 15.50 12.48
C HIS A 47 -22.61 16.44 13.22
N ASP A 48 -22.56 16.32 14.54
CA ASP A 48 -21.52 16.94 15.35
C ASP A 48 -20.31 16.00 15.36
N VAL A 49 -19.24 16.41 14.69
CA VAL A 49 -18.07 15.55 14.47
C VAL A 49 -16.91 16.01 15.33
N TYR A 50 -16.27 15.06 15.99
CA TYR A 50 -15.12 15.26 16.87
C TYR A 50 -14.00 14.34 16.40
N MET A 51 -12.75 14.85 16.38
CA MET A 51 -11.59 14.08 15.97
C MET A 51 -10.58 13.93 17.09
N TYR A 52 -10.16 12.69 17.33
CA TYR A 52 -9.10 12.33 18.26
C TYR A 52 -7.86 11.86 17.52
N GLU A 53 -6.72 12.46 17.85
CA GLU A 53 -5.41 12.09 17.31
C GLU A 53 -4.39 11.95 18.44
N ALA A 54 -3.68 10.83 18.45
CA ALA A 54 -2.67 10.52 19.45
C ALA A 54 -1.42 11.40 19.32
N SER A 55 -1.09 11.80 18.10
CA SER A 55 0.09 12.61 17.79
C SER A 55 -0.20 14.11 17.92
N SER A 56 0.87 14.90 17.89
CA SER A 56 0.80 16.37 17.83
C SER A 56 0.44 16.90 16.42
N ARG A 57 0.39 16.03 15.40
CA ARG A 57 0.09 16.36 14.01
C ARG A 57 -0.99 15.46 13.44
N LEU A 58 -1.69 15.97 12.43
CA LEU A 58 -2.66 15.21 11.63
C LEU A 58 -1.99 14.48 10.46
N GLY A 59 -2.68 13.50 9.88
CA GLY A 59 -2.36 12.91 8.58
C GLY A 59 -1.78 11.49 8.65
N GLY A 60 -1.35 11.02 9.80
CA GLY A 60 -0.74 9.68 9.90
C GLY A 60 0.45 9.53 8.96
N HIS A 61 0.35 8.63 7.95
CA HIS A 61 1.39 8.46 6.92
C HIS A 61 1.50 9.65 5.93
N THR A 62 0.52 10.56 5.87
CA THR A 62 0.68 11.83 5.18
C THR A 62 1.48 12.76 6.07
N ASN A 63 2.79 12.73 5.92
CA ASN A 63 3.74 13.47 6.73
C ASN A 63 4.65 14.30 5.84
N THR A 64 4.40 15.60 5.81
CA THR A 64 5.21 16.58 5.08
C THR A 64 6.15 17.29 6.05
N VAL A 65 7.43 17.29 5.74
CA VAL A 65 8.51 17.84 6.57
C VAL A 65 9.27 18.93 5.80
N THR A 66 9.77 19.92 6.49
CA THR A 66 10.61 20.95 5.87
C THR A 66 12.03 20.43 5.68
N TRP A 67 12.52 20.48 4.45
CA TRP A 67 13.91 20.26 4.07
C TRP A 67 14.62 21.59 3.94
N LYS A 68 15.83 21.68 4.46
CA LYS A 68 16.64 22.91 4.44
C LYS A 68 17.97 22.69 3.74
N ASN A 69 18.37 23.64 2.88
CA ASN A 69 19.71 23.71 2.32
C ASN A 69 20.19 25.17 2.33
N GLY A 70 21.03 25.51 3.31
CA GLY A 70 21.45 26.88 3.56
C GLY A 70 20.24 27.78 3.85
N LYS A 71 19.99 28.76 2.98
CA LYS A 71 18.85 29.68 3.09
C LYS A 71 17.57 29.19 2.41
N TYR A 72 17.63 28.08 1.70
CA TYR A 72 16.49 27.55 0.95
C TYR A 72 15.75 26.50 1.76
N GLU A 73 14.43 26.55 1.68
CA GLU A 73 13.55 25.57 2.32
C GLU A 73 12.52 25.04 1.32
N THR A 74 12.20 23.75 1.42
CA THR A 74 11.12 23.13 0.64
C THR A 74 10.41 22.07 1.49
N SER A 75 9.21 21.68 1.06
CA SER A 75 8.43 20.64 1.72
C SER A 75 8.70 19.29 1.09
N VAL A 76 8.85 18.24 1.90
CA VAL A 76 9.13 16.87 1.48
C VAL A 76 8.16 15.91 2.17
N ASP A 77 7.49 15.08 1.39
CA ASP A 77 6.65 14.00 1.91
C ASP A 77 7.50 12.78 2.27
N THR A 78 7.36 12.29 3.48
CA THR A 78 8.19 11.18 4.01
C THR A 78 7.43 9.86 4.13
N GLY A 79 6.12 9.85 3.84
CA GLY A 79 5.29 8.65 3.90
C GLY A 79 4.45 8.48 2.63
N PHE A 80 3.28 9.11 2.53
CA PHE A 80 2.49 9.08 1.30
C PHE A 80 3.04 10.10 0.29
N ILE A 81 3.52 9.63 -0.87
CA ILE A 81 4.22 10.46 -1.87
C ILE A 81 3.47 10.49 -3.21
N VAL A 82 3.00 9.35 -3.69
CA VAL A 82 2.47 9.19 -5.05
C VAL A 82 1.08 8.57 -5.07
N LEU A 83 0.31 8.92 -6.10
CA LEU A 83 -0.99 8.35 -6.44
C LEU A 83 -1.05 8.10 -7.94
N ASN A 84 -2.10 7.43 -8.41
CA ASN A 84 -2.23 7.19 -9.85
C ASN A 84 -3.67 7.31 -10.33
N THR A 85 -3.85 7.54 -11.62
CA THR A 85 -5.16 7.83 -12.22
C THR A 85 -6.09 6.61 -12.30
N ALA A 86 -5.56 5.39 -12.27
CA ALA A 86 -6.39 4.19 -12.43
C ALA A 86 -6.93 3.64 -11.11
N THR A 87 -6.15 3.74 -10.02
CA THR A 87 -6.50 3.08 -8.77
C THR A 87 -6.86 4.04 -7.63
N TYR A 88 -6.92 5.36 -7.89
CA TYR A 88 -7.24 6.41 -6.91
C TYR A 88 -8.47 7.25 -7.30
N PRO A 89 -9.61 6.65 -7.70
CA PRO A 89 -10.73 7.39 -8.23
C PRO A 89 -11.38 8.34 -7.21
N ASN A 90 -11.57 7.88 -5.97
CA ASN A 90 -12.25 8.67 -4.94
C ASN A 90 -11.34 9.77 -4.41
N PHE A 91 -10.07 9.47 -4.17
CA PHE A 91 -9.10 10.45 -3.71
C PHE A 91 -8.88 11.56 -4.75
N ILE A 92 -8.76 11.22 -6.03
CA ILE A 92 -8.65 12.21 -7.12
C ILE A 92 -9.92 13.08 -7.21
N ASN A 93 -11.11 12.49 -7.11
CA ASN A 93 -12.36 13.24 -7.10
C ASN A 93 -12.45 14.19 -5.88
N PHE A 94 -11.99 13.72 -4.73
CA PHE A 94 -11.88 14.56 -3.54
C PHE A 94 -10.88 15.70 -3.73
N LEU A 95 -9.66 15.44 -4.20
CA LEU A 95 -8.63 16.48 -4.44
C LEU A 95 -9.15 17.60 -5.34
N LYS A 96 -9.88 17.25 -6.41
CA LYS A 96 -10.55 18.22 -7.28
C LYS A 96 -11.56 19.10 -6.52
N ARG A 97 -12.30 18.52 -5.57
CA ARG A 97 -13.31 19.25 -4.76
C ARG A 97 -12.66 20.20 -3.76
N VAL A 98 -11.56 19.81 -3.15
CA VAL A 98 -10.82 20.66 -2.20
C VAL A 98 -9.78 21.55 -2.89
N LYS A 99 -9.73 21.54 -4.23
CA LYS A 99 -8.84 22.38 -5.07
C LYS A 99 -7.36 22.16 -4.75
N VAL A 100 -6.98 20.91 -4.55
CA VAL A 100 -5.58 20.51 -4.40
C VAL A 100 -5.10 19.93 -5.72
N ASP A 101 -4.10 20.58 -6.32
CA ASP A 101 -3.54 20.22 -7.61
C ASP A 101 -2.60 19.01 -7.51
N THR A 102 -2.62 18.18 -8.54
CA THR A 102 -1.67 17.10 -8.77
C THR A 102 -0.81 17.42 -10.00
N VAL A 103 0.41 16.89 -10.01
CA VAL A 103 1.33 16.97 -11.15
C VAL A 103 1.79 15.57 -11.54
N PRO A 104 2.03 15.30 -12.83
CA PRO A 104 2.64 14.04 -13.26
C PRO A 104 3.99 13.84 -12.56
N THR A 105 4.30 12.59 -12.23
CA THR A 105 5.61 12.20 -11.71
C THR A 105 6.06 10.88 -12.30
N GLU A 106 7.34 10.58 -12.15
CA GLU A 106 7.92 9.34 -12.60
C GLU A 106 7.92 8.31 -11.47
N MET A 107 7.46 7.10 -11.76
CA MET A 107 7.63 5.96 -10.90
C MET A 107 8.53 4.95 -11.59
N THR A 108 9.81 5.23 -11.56
CA THR A 108 10.87 4.38 -12.07
C THR A 108 11.46 3.55 -10.92
N PHE A 109 12.00 2.38 -11.25
CA PHE A 109 12.47 1.44 -10.27
C PHE A 109 13.88 0.96 -10.60
N GLY A 110 14.75 0.97 -9.60
CA GLY A 110 16.11 0.48 -9.68
C GLY A 110 16.44 -0.48 -8.53
N VAL A 111 17.35 -1.38 -8.77
CA VAL A 111 17.84 -2.37 -7.79
C VAL A 111 19.35 -2.27 -7.68
N THR A 112 19.85 -2.19 -6.46
CA THR A 112 21.27 -2.36 -6.15
C THR A 112 21.45 -3.45 -5.10
N ARG A 113 22.41 -4.34 -5.31
CA ARG A 113 22.74 -5.42 -4.38
C ARG A 113 24.23 -5.41 -4.07
N ASP A 114 24.55 -5.68 -2.80
CA ASP A 114 25.93 -5.78 -2.29
C ASP A 114 26.76 -4.54 -2.66
N HIS A 115 26.22 -3.35 -2.33
CA HIS A 115 26.89 -2.06 -2.55
C HIS A 115 27.39 -1.86 -3.99
N GLY A 116 26.56 -2.22 -4.98
CA GLY A 116 26.88 -2.01 -6.39
C GLY A 116 27.50 -3.21 -7.12
N LEU A 117 27.61 -4.39 -6.49
CA LEU A 117 28.04 -5.60 -7.24
C LEU A 117 27.06 -5.99 -8.34
N PHE A 118 25.76 -5.77 -8.13
CA PHE A 118 24.72 -5.94 -9.12
C PHE A 118 23.76 -4.76 -9.11
N GLU A 119 23.65 -4.07 -10.24
CA GLU A 119 22.78 -2.91 -10.39
C GLU A 119 22.09 -2.90 -11.75
N TRP A 120 20.83 -2.50 -11.75
CA TRP A 120 20.05 -2.23 -12.93
C TRP A 120 18.87 -1.33 -12.59
N ALA A 121 18.31 -0.65 -13.60
CA ALA A 121 17.05 0.08 -13.48
C ALA A 121 16.22 -0.03 -14.75
N GLY A 122 14.89 0.10 -14.60
CA GLY A 122 13.93 -0.04 -15.70
C GLY A 122 13.71 1.21 -16.52
N THR A 123 14.50 2.27 -16.34
CA THR A 123 14.29 3.58 -16.96
C THR A 123 14.66 3.64 -18.46
N SER A 124 15.68 2.89 -18.85
CA SER A 124 16.18 2.83 -20.25
C SER A 124 17.03 1.58 -20.46
N LEU A 125 17.34 1.24 -21.72
CA LEU A 125 18.31 0.16 -22.01
C LEU A 125 19.68 0.44 -21.42
N ASP A 126 20.10 1.71 -21.35
CA ASP A 126 21.36 2.12 -20.73
C ASP A 126 21.33 1.85 -19.21
N ALA A 127 20.21 2.06 -18.57
CA ALA A 127 19.98 1.79 -17.15
C ALA A 127 19.83 0.28 -16.85
N VAL A 128 19.12 -0.47 -17.70
CA VAL A 128 19.03 -1.94 -17.59
C VAL A 128 20.43 -2.57 -17.61
N PHE A 129 21.32 -2.05 -18.45
CA PHE A 129 22.71 -2.45 -18.54
C PHE A 129 23.66 -1.40 -17.95
N ALA A 130 23.29 -0.76 -16.84
CA ALA A 130 24.16 0.18 -16.13
C ALA A 130 25.54 -0.43 -15.86
N GLN A 131 25.58 -1.71 -15.57
CA GLN A 131 26.78 -2.54 -15.56
C GLN A 131 26.92 -3.30 -16.88
N ARG A 132 27.81 -2.84 -17.77
CA ARG A 132 27.99 -3.40 -19.13
C ARG A 132 28.29 -4.91 -19.15
N LYS A 133 28.94 -5.45 -18.10
CA LYS A 133 29.17 -6.90 -17.96
C LYS A 133 27.88 -7.72 -18.02
N ASN A 134 26.76 -7.16 -17.61
CA ASN A 134 25.46 -7.84 -17.56
C ASN A 134 24.86 -8.10 -18.94
N ILE A 135 25.35 -7.42 -20.02
CA ILE A 135 25.01 -7.75 -21.42
C ILE A 135 25.36 -9.21 -21.75
N PHE A 136 26.44 -9.73 -21.16
CA PHE A 136 26.90 -11.11 -21.39
C PHE A 136 26.36 -12.09 -20.34
N SER A 137 25.50 -11.65 -19.43
CA SER A 137 24.93 -12.49 -18.37
C SER A 137 23.66 -13.23 -18.82
N PRO A 138 23.67 -14.56 -18.94
CA PRO A 138 22.44 -15.32 -19.20
C PRO A 138 21.36 -15.12 -18.15
N ARG A 139 21.75 -14.88 -16.88
CA ARG A 139 20.84 -14.59 -15.78
C ARG A 139 20.06 -13.28 -16.04
N MET A 140 20.73 -12.24 -16.54
CA MET A 140 20.11 -10.95 -16.88
C MET A 140 19.10 -11.09 -18.01
N TRP A 141 19.47 -11.77 -19.09
CA TRP A 141 18.56 -11.98 -20.23
C TRP A 141 17.35 -12.84 -19.85
N ARG A 142 17.57 -13.85 -19.00
CA ARG A 142 16.47 -14.66 -18.47
C ARG A 142 15.51 -13.81 -17.63
N MET A 143 16.00 -12.94 -16.76
CA MET A 143 15.19 -12.00 -15.98
C MET A 143 14.37 -11.08 -16.90
N ILE A 144 14.99 -10.47 -17.92
CA ILE A 144 14.31 -9.60 -18.89
C ILE A 144 13.21 -10.36 -19.62
N PHE A 145 13.50 -11.57 -20.09
CA PHE A 145 12.49 -12.42 -20.73
C PHE A 145 11.32 -12.71 -19.80
N ASP A 146 11.58 -13.07 -18.56
CA ASP A 146 10.55 -13.38 -17.58
C ASP A 146 9.73 -12.13 -17.19
N ILE A 147 10.31 -10.93 -17.16
CA ILE A 147 9.59 -9.66 -16.98
C ILE A 147 8.57 -9.45 -18.12
N ILE A 148 9.02 -9.60 -19.37
CA ILE A 148 8.15 -9.44 -20.54
C ILE A 148 7.03 -10.49 -20.52
N ARG A 149 7.38 -11.75 -20.22
CA ARG A 149 6.44 -12.85 -20.11
C ARG A 149 5.41 -12.60 -19.00
N PHE A 150 5.85 -12.18 -17.82
CA PHE A 150 4.96 -11.90 -16.69
C PHE A 150 3.97 -10.78 -17.05
N ASN A 151 4.42 -9.69 -17.65
CA ASN A 151 3.55 -8.58 -18.06
C ASN A 151 2.48 -9.00 -19.08
N GLN A 152 2.75 -10.02 -19.92
CA GLN A 152 1.79 -10.53 -20.91
C GLN A 152 0.79 -11.53 -20.34
N PHE A 153 1.20 -12.37 -19.39
CA PHE A 153 0.38 -13.51 -18.93
C PHE A 153 -0.21 -13.31 -17.52
N ALA A 154 0.33 -12.41 -16.72
CA ALA A 154 -0.18 -12.18 -15.37
C ALA A 154 -1.63 -11.65 -15.36
N LEU A 155 -2.08 -11.00 -16.44
CA LEU A 155 -3.47 -10.57 -16.60
C LEU A 155 -4.47 -11.74 -16.63
N ASP A 156 -4.03 -12.92 -17.06
CA ASP A 156 -4.88 -14.12 -17.11
C ASP A 156 -5.30 -14.58 -15.70
N LEU A 157 -4.47 -14.29 -14.69
CA LEU A 157 -4.81 -14.52 -13.27
C LEU A 157 -6.02 -13.71 -12.82
N LEU A 158 -6.13 -12.45 -13.29
CA LEU A 158 -7.26 -11.58 -12.96
C LEU A 158 -8.56 -12.07 -13.57
N MET A 159 -8.47 -12.62 -14.79
CA MET A 159 -9.65 -13.16 -15.48
C MET A 159 -10.17 -14.42 -14.79
N ALA A 160 -9.26 -15.28 -14.32
CA ALA A 160 -9.62 -16.50 -13.60
C ALA A 160 -10.23 -16.23 -12.22
N ASP A 161 -9.80 -15.16 -11.54
CA ASP A 161 -10.33 -14.77 -10.23
C ASP A 161 -11.74 -14.17 -10.33
N ASP A 162 -11.98 -13.31 -11.31
CA ASP A 162 -13.30 -12.73 -11.57
C ASP A 162 -14.35 -13.83 -11.91
N GLU A 163 -13.93 -14.90 -12.61
CA GLU A 163 -14.79 -16.04 -12.91
C GLU A 163 -15.12 -16.87 -11.65
N ASN A 164 -14.14 -17.04 -10.75
CA ASN A 164 -14.33 -17.74 -9.49
C ASN A 164 -15.25 -16.95 -8.53
N ASP A 165 -15.09 -15.62 -8.44
CA ASP A 165 -15.95 -14.76 -7.63
C ASP A 165 -17.40 -14.74 -8.17
N ALA A 166 -17.58 -14.72 -9.48
CA ALA A 166 -18.89 -14.81 -10.11
C ALA A 166 -19.57 -16.18 -9.86
N ALA A 167 -18.81 -17.28 -9.91
CA ALA A 167 -19.32 -18.63 -9.61
C ALA A 167 -19.69 -18.77 -8.12
N ALA A 168 -18.90 -18.19 -7.22
CA ALA A 168 -19.19 -18.18 -5.78
C ALA A 168 -20.46 -17.39 -5.44
N MET A 169 -20.71 -16.27 -6.13
CA MET A 169 -21.96 -15.49 -5.99
C MET A 169 -23.19 -16.25 -6.49
N ASN A 170 -23.04 -17.15 -7.47
CA ASN A 170 -24.12 -17.97 -8.01
C ASN A 170 -24.36 -19.27 -7.24
N GLY A 171 -23.71 -19.47 -6.10
CA GLY A 171 -23.96 -20.62 -5.21
C GLY A 171 -23.28 -21.93 -5.63
N ASP A 172 -22.39 -21.89 -6.60
CA ASP A 172 -21.65 -23.07 -7.10
C ASP A 172 -20.38 -23.29 -6.29
N SER A 173 -20.54 -23.70 -5.03
CA SER A 173 -19.46 -23.86 -4.04
C SER A 173 -18.55 -25.11 -4.27
N LYS A 174 -18.76 -25.88 -5.34
CA LYS A 174 -18.01 -27.10 -5.63
C LYS A 174 -16.62 -26.88 -6.24
N GLY A 175 -16.21 -25.64 -6.47
CA GLY A 175 -14.97 -25.31 -7.15
C GLY A 175 -14.10 -24.25 -6.48
N ALA A 176 -14.28 -23.93 -5.19
CA ALA A 176 -13.39 -22.99 -4.49
C ALA A 176 -11.94 -23.50 -4.56
N ARG A 177 -11.21 -23.08 -5.59
CA ARG A 177 -9.77 -23.31 -5.67
C ARG A 177 -9.12 -22.62 -4.49
N LYS A 178 -8.21 -23.33 -3.82
CA LYS A 178 -7.28 -22.71 -2.86
C LYS A 178 -6.66 -21.49 -3.55
N GLU A 179 -6.72 -20.32 -2.92
CA GLU A 179 -6.07 -19.11 -3.42
C GLU A 179 -4.57 -19.44 -3.62
N GLU A 180 -4.13 -19.41 -4.89
CA GLU A 180 -2.74 -19.70 -5.26
C GLU A 180 -1.87 -18.51 -4.80
N THR A 181 -0.80 -18.80 -4.08
CA THR A 181 0.19 -17.78 -3.72
C THR A 181 1.07 -17.42 -4.92
N ILE A 182 1.69 -16.23 -4.89
CA ILE A 182 2.61 -15.82 -5.95
C ILE A 182 3.80 -16.77 -6.07
N GLY A 183 4.27 -17.33 -4.95
CA GLY A 183 5.35 -18.31 -4.93
C GLY A 183 4.96 -19.61 -5.66
N GLU A 184 3.77 -20.17 -5.36
CA GLU A 184 3.22 -21.34 -6.04
C GLU A 184 3.03 -21.08 -7.55
N TYR A 185 2.53 -19.88 -7.92
CA TYR A 185 2.37 -19.48 -9.31
C TYR A 185 3.70 -19.40 -10.06
N LEU A 186 4.72 -18.75 -9.48
CA LEU A 186 6.04 -18.65 -10.11
C LEU A 186 6.69 -20.01 -10.33
N GLU A 187 6.56 -20.91 -9.36
CA GLU A 187 7.09 -22.27 -9.45
C GLU A 187 6.35 -23.09 -10.52
N ARG A 188 5.02 -23.06 -10.51
CA ARG A 188 4.18 -23.75 -11.49
C ARG A 188 4.47 -23.32 -12.93
N GLU A 189 4.61 -22.01 -13.13
CA GLU A 189 4.90 -21.44 -14.46
C GLU A 189 6.38 -21.51 -14.84
N GLY A 190 7.27 -21.89 -13.91
CA GLY A 190 8.70 -22.00 -14.16
C GLY A 190 9.38 -20.65 -14.42
N TYR A 191 9.06 -19.65 -13.63
CA TYR A 191 9.81 -18.39 -13.61
C TYR A 191 11.18 -18.59 -12.96
N SER A 192 12.17 -17.82 -13.42
CA SER A 192 13.54 -17.95 -12.90
C SER A 192 13.73 -17.33 -11.53
N ASP A 193 14.72 -17.85 -10.78
CA ASP A 193 15.18 -17.20 -9.54
C ASP A 193 15.64 -15.76 -9.79
N ALA A 194 16.19 -15.45 -10.98
CA ALA A 194 16.59 -14.12 -11.34
C ALA A 194 15.39 -13.15 -11.41
N PHE A 195 14.30 -13.57 -12.03
CA PHE A 195 13.06 -12.79 -12.07
C PHE A 195 12.47 -12.61 -10.68
N ARG A 196 12.40 -13.68 -9.89
CA ARG A 196 11.88 -13.63 -8.53
C ARG A 196 12.70 -12.70 -7.63
N ASP A 197 14.03 -12.92 -7.57
CA ASP A 197 14.92 -12.29 -6.59
C ASP A 197 15.39 -10.88 -7.00
N ASP A 198 15.60 -10.64 -8.29
CA ASP A 198 16.19 -9.39 -8.77
C ASP A 198 15.15 -8.41 -9.36
N TYR A 199 13.87 -8.83 -9.53
CA TYR A 199 12.81 -7.97 -10.04
C TYR A 199 11.55 -8.02 -9.17
N LEU A 200 10.89 -9.19 -9.03
CA LEU A 200 9.54 -9.26 -8.47
C LEU A 200 9.54 -8.98 -6.97
N ILE A 201 10.39 -9.65 -6.19
CA ILE A 201 10.53 -9.42 -4.76
C ILE A 201 10.90 -7.96 -4.45
N PRO A 202 11.93 -7.37 -5.07
CA PRO A 202 12.26 -5.98 -4.88
C PRO A 202 11.09 -5.03 -5.17
N MET A 203 10.38 -5.23 -6.28
CA MET A 203 9.26 -4.39 -6.68
C MET A 203 8.09 -4.50 -5.69
N THR A 204 7.72 -5.70 -5.28
CA THR A 204 6.61 -5.92 -4.36
C THR A 204 6.92 -5.44 -2.95
N ALA A 205 8.13 -5.70 -2.46
CA ALA A 205 8.60 -5.22 -1.18
C ALA A 205 8.63 -3.68 -1.12
N ALA A 206 9.02 -3.03 -2.22
CA ALA A 206 8.98 -1.59 -2.34
C ALA A 206 7.55 -1.02 -2.26
N VAL A 207 6.61 -1.64 -2.97
CA VAL A 207 5.21 -1.18 -3.04
C VAL A 207 4.48 -1.33 -1.71
N TRP A 208 4.67 -2.45 -1.00
CA TRP A 208 3.98 -2.72 0.28
C TRP A 208 4.79 -2.40 1.52
N SER A 209 6.04 -1.93 1.37
CA SER A 209 6.91 -1.58 2.50
C SER A 209 7.05 -2.72 3.52
N THR A 210 7.07 -3.97 3.05
CA THR A 210 7.08 -5.18 3.88
C THR A 210 8.19 -6.10 3.43
N SER A 211 8.87 -6.73 4.41
CA SER A 211 9.94 -7.68 4.10
C SER A 211 9.40 -8.90 3.33
N PRO A 212 10.15 -9.38 2.34
CA PRO A 212 9.73 -10.48 1.47
C PRO A 212 9.37 -11.78 2.19
N ASP A 213 10.04 -12.08 3.30
CA ASP A 213 9.78 -13.24 4.15
C ASP A 213 8.37 -13.25 4.75
N LYS A 214 7.77 -12.07 4.94
CA LYS A 214 6.47 -11.91 5.61
C LYS A 214 5.27 -11.84 4.68
N CYS A 215 5.47 -11.48 3.40
CA CYS A 215 4.35 -11.20 2.51
C CYS A 215 4.51 -11.66 1.07
N THR A 216 5.72 -11.58 0.48
CA THR A 216 5.84 -11.57 -0.98
C THR A 216 5.50 -12.89 -1.63
N LEU A 217 5.92 -14.00 -1.06
CA LEU A 217 5.67 -15.33 -1.63
C LEU A 217 4.32 -15.92 -1.21
N ASP A 218 3.76 -15.46 -0.09
CA ASP A 218 2.47 -15.91 0.43
C ASP A 218 1.31 -14.99 -0.02
N PHE A 219 1.62 -13.94 -0.79
CA PHE A 219 0.65 -12.96 -1.25
C PHE A 219 -0.22 -13.56 -2.37
N PRO A 220 -1.54 -13.26 -2.43
CA PRO A 220 -2.36 -13.68 -3.54
C PRO A 220 -1.84 -13.09 -4.86
N ALA A 221 -1.56 -13.94 -5.84
CA ALA A 221 -0.97 -13.55 -7.13
C ALA A 221 -1.78 -12.46 -7.85
N VAL A 222 -3.10 -12.51 -7.71
CA VAL A 222 -4.07 -11.55 -8.28
C VAL A 222 -3.83 -10.11 -7.83
N THR A 223 -3.43 -9.89 -6.59
CA THR A 223 -3.24 -8.55 -6.04
C THR A 223 -2.07 -7.82 -6.68
N LEU A 224 -1.05 -8.57 -7.11
CA LEU A 224 0.18 -8.03 -7.67
C LEU A 224 0.01 -7.47 -9.10
N VAL A 225 -0.84 -8.07 -9.89
CA VAL A 225 -0.93 -7.83 -11.34
C VAL A 225 -1.62 -6.51 -11.71
N ARG A 226 -2.29 -5.85 -10.78
CA ARG A 226 -3.16 -4.67 -11.03
C ARG A 226 -2.45 -3.32 -11.13
N PHE A 227 -1.13 -3.26 -11.46
CA PHE A 227 -0.28 -2.11 -11.19
C PHE A 227 0.41 -1.45 -12.41
N MET A 228 -0.31 -0.85 -13.38
CA MET A 228 0.34 0.01 -14.41
C MET A 228 -0.51 1.20 -14.89
N PRO A 229 -0.53 2.34 -14.16
CA PRO A 229 -1.15 3.59 -14.62
C PRO A 229 -0.22 4.79 -14.59
N GLN A 230 -0.72 5.95 -15.08
CA GLN A 230 -0.04 7.24 -14.96
C GLN A 230 0.08 7.66 -13.49
N TRP A 231 1.29 7.98 -13.06
CA TRP A 231 1.60 8.40 -11.70
C TRP A 231 1.56 9.91 -11.53
N LEU A 232 1.11 10.34 -10.37
CA LEU A 232 0.94 11.73 -9.97
C LEU A 232 1.53 11.93 -8.58
N THR A 233 1.96 13.16 -8.28
CA THR A 233 2.25 13.63 -6.93
C THR A 233 1.45 14.90 -6.63
N LEU A 234 1.32 15.26 -5.35
CA LEU A 234 0.63 16.46 -4.93
C LEU A 234 1.55 17.68 -5.10
N LYS A 235 1.13 18.68 -5.88
CA LYS A 235 1.92 19.86 -6.21
C LYS A 235 2.44 20.64 -4.99
N LYS A 236 1.67 20.63 -3.89
CA LYS A 236 2.03 21.28 -2.62
C LYS A 236 2.16 20.28 -1.48
N CYS A 237 2.63 19.06 -1.78
CA CYS A 237 2.80 17.96 -0.84
C CYS A 237 1.51 17.47 -0.15
N GLY A 238 1.61 16.37 0.59
CA GLY A 238 0.48 15.71 1.22
C GLY A 238 -0.26 16.56 2.24
N LYS A 239 0.46 17.39 2.99
CA LYS A 239 -0.16 18.29 3.99
C LYS A 239 -1.25 19.17 3.40
N SER A 240 -1.17 19.55 2.13
CA SER A 240 -2.09 20.49 1.49
C SER A 240 -3.54 20.02 1.51
N TYR A 241 -3.83 18.75 1.33
CA TYR A 241 -5.22 18.27 1.39
C TYR A 241 -5.74 18.19 2.84
N ILE A 242 -4.85 17.91 3.80
CA ILE A 242 -5.21 17.93 5.22
C ILE A 242 -5.61 19.34 5.64
N ASP A 243 -4.78 20.34 5.31
CA ASP A 243 -5.05 21.75 5.59
C ASP A 243 -6.38 22.20 4.94
N ALA A 244 -6.66 21.74 3.72
CA ALA A 244 -7.92 22.05 3.02
C ALA A 244 -9.14 21.46 3.75
N VAL A 245 -9.05 20.24 4.30
CA VAL A 245 -10.13 19.63 5.10
C VAL A 245 -10.30 20.32 6.44
N MET A 246 -9.20 20.69 7.08
CA MET A 246 -9.22 21.32 8.40
C MET A 246 -9.62 22.80 8.35
N SER A 247 -9.58 23.42 7.16
CA SER A 247 -10.05 24.81 6.99
C SER A 247 -11.53 24.92 7.35
N GLY A 248 -11.81 25.64 8.43
CA GLY A 248 -13.17 25.80 8.97
C GLY A 248 -13.66 24.68 9.89
N PHE A 249 -12.83 23.67 10.20
CA PHE A 249 -13.16 22.69 11.22
C PHE A 249 -13.03 23.30 12.63
N PRO A 250 -14.03 23.15 13.52
CA PRO A 250 -14.00 23.77 14.85
C PRO A 250 -12.82 23.25 15.69
N SER A 251 -12.00 24.15 16.19
CA SER A 251 -10.81 23.81 16.98
C SER A 251 -11.14 23.08 18.30
N ASN A 252 -12.31 23.35 18.89
CA ASN A 252 -12.80 22.69 20.09
C ASN A 252 -13.34 21.27 19.84
N HIS A 253 -13.45 20.84 18.58
CA HIS A 253 -13.78 19.46 18.20
C HIS A 253 -12.55 18.65 17.78
N LEU A 254 -11.36 19.24 17.81
CA LEU A 254 -10.10 18.59 17.48
C LEU A 254 -9.27 18.36 18.74
N PHE A 255 -8.94 17.10 19.00
CA PHE A 255 -8.15 16.67 20.15
C PHE A 255 -6.84 16.04 19.68
N LEU A 256 -5.80 16.87 19.53
CA LEU A 256 -4.42 16.42 19.29
C LEU A 256 -3.78 15.97 20.60
N ASN A 257 -2.69 15.21 20.51
CA ASN A 257 -2.01 14.61 21.67
C ASN A 257 -3.00 13.90 22.62
N THR A 258 -4.04 13.30 22.04
CA THR A 258 -5.15 12.72 22.80
C THR A 258 -5.40 11.29 22.32
N GLN A 259 -4.60 10.36 22.82
CA GLN A 259 -4.72 8.95 22.51
C GLN A 259 -6.01 8.39 23.13
N VAL A 260 -6.86 7.80 22.30
CA VAL A 260 -7.98 6.98 22.76
C VAL A 260 -7.44 5.63 23.20
N THR A 261 -7.70 5.28 24.45
CA THR A 261 -7.20 4.05 25.07
C THR A 261 -8.26 2.96 25.14
N GLN A 262 -9.54 3.36 25.20
CA GLN A 262 -10.63 2.40 25.30
C GLN A 262 -11.93 2.99 24.70
N VAL A 263 -12.75 2.08 24.17
CA VAL A 263 -14.11 2.37 23.71
C VAL A 263 -15.06 1.34 24.30
N THR A 264 -16.12 1.81 24.97
CA THR A 264 -17.11 0.96 25.65
C THR A 264 -18.52 1.28 25.19
N SER A 265 -19.42 0.30 25.23
CA SER A 265 -20.84 0.51 24.95
C SER A 265 -21.58 0.95 26.19
N GLU A 266 -22.47 1.93 26.07
CA GLU A 266 -23.41 2.36 27.12
C GLU A 266 -24.71 1.55 27.05
N GLU A 267 -25.46 1.54 28.12
CA GLU A 267 -26.75 0.82 28.20
C GLU A 267 -27.81 1.35 27.24
N ASP A 268 -27.73 2.64 26.88
CA ASP A 268 -28.63 3.30 25.94
C ASP A 268 -28.22 3.11 24.45
N GLY A 269 -27.19 2.28 24.19
CA GLY A 269 -26.69 1.96 22.87
C GLY A 269 -25.70 2.97 22.30
N ARG A 270 -25.38 4.02 23.07
CA ARG A 270 -24.29 4.96 22.72
C ARG A 270 -22.93 4.36 23.04
N VAL A 271 -21.87 5.08 22.68
CA VAL A 271 -20.48 4.63 22.78
C VAL A 271 -19.66 5.62 23.56
N ARG A 272 -18.97 5.19 24.60
CA ARG A 272 -18.07 6.02 25.39
C ARG A 272 -16.64 5.85 24.90
N VAL A 273 -16.00 6.98 24.61
CA VAL A 273 -14.59 7.09 24.26
C VAL A 273 -13.80 7.52 25.49
N HIS A 274 -12.77 6.76 25.85
CA HIS A 274 -11.86 7.05 26.96
C HIS A 274 -10.49 7.45 26.40
N ALA A 275 -9.98 8.59 26.83
CA ALA A 275 -8.67 9.10 26.45
C ALA A 275 -7.63 8.85 27.55
N HIS A 276 -6.35 8.78 27.17
CA HIS A 276 -5.22 8.53 28.08
C HIS A 276 -5.09 9.56 29.21
N ASN A 277 -5.61 10.76 29.01
CA ASN A 277 -5.57 11.84 30.00
C ASN A 277 -6.72 11.77 31.04
N GLY A 278 -7.45 10.65 31.10
CA GLY A 278 -8.57 10.43 31.99
C GLY A 278 -9.89 11.06 31.57
N LYS A 279 -9.91 11.84 30.47
CA LYS A 279 -11.16 12.39 29.93
C LYS A 279 -11.94 11.30 29.20
N SER A 280 -13.25 11.36 29.32
CA SER A 280 -14.16 10.51 28.55
C SER A 280 -15.37 11.30 28.09
N ASP A 281 -15.93 10.90 26.95
CA ASP A 281 -17.12 11.51 26.37
C ASP A 281 -17.97 10.46 25.66
N VAL A 282 -19.28 10.71 25.52
CA VAL A 282 -20.24 9.77 24.94
C VAL A 282 -20.67 10.25 23.57
N TYR A 283 -20.74 9.31 22.63
CA TYR A 283 -21.05 9.53 21.24
C TYR A 283 -22.15 8.59 20.77
N ASP A 284 -22.93 9.02 19.79
CA ASP A 284 -23.90 8.16 19.12
C ASP A 284 -23.22 7.17 18.16
N HIS A 285 -22.02 7.52 17.69
CA HIS A 285 -21.25 6.67 16.81
C HIS A 285 -19.74 6.98 16.89
N VAL A 286 -18.92 5.94 16.77
CA VAL A 286 -17.45 6.04 16.75
C VAL A 286 -16.91 5.39 15.49
N ILE A 287 -16.08 6.10 14.72
CA ILE A 287 -15.30 5.55 13.62
C ILE A 287 -13.87 5.34 14.10
N LEU A 288 -13.45 4.08 14.23
CA LEU A 288 -12.07 3.71 14.51
C LEU A 288 -11.27 3.71 13.21
N ALA A 289 -10.64 4.85 12.92
CA ALA A 289 -9.83 5.08 11.72
C ALA A 289 -8.33 4.86 12.01
N THR A 290 -8.03 3.83 12.81
CA THR A 290 -6.70 3.39 13.21
C THR A 290 -6.27 2.14 12.45
N HIS A 291 -5.08 1.59 12.73
CA HIS A 291 -4.73 0.25 12.25
C HIS A 291 -5.62 -0.82 12.89
N GLY A 292 -5.79 -1.97 12.23
CA GLY A 292 -6.70 -3.03 12.70
C GLY A 292 -6.30 -3.61 14.06
N ASP A 293 -5.02 -3.78 14.32
CA ASP A 293 -4.48 -4.21 15.64
C ASP A 293 -4.71 -3.16 16.72
N GLN A 294 -4.61 -1.87 16.37
CA GLN A 294 -4.93 -0.78 17.30
C GLN A 294 -6.43 -0.69 17.58
N ALA A 295 -7.26 -0.86 16.55
CA ALA A 295 -8.72 -0.90 16.73
C ALA A 295 -9.13 -2.00 17.69
N LEU A 296 -8.57 -3.22 17.52
CA LEU A 296 -8.82 -4.32 18.45
C LEU A 296 -8.40 -3.97 19.89
N LYS A 297 -7.20 -3.39 20.05
CA LYS A 297 -6.71 -2.99 21.38
C LYS A 297 -7.62 -1.97 22.06
N ILE A 298 -8.14 -1.00 21.30
CA ILE A 298 -9.04 0.05 21.82
C ILE A 298 -10.37 -0.53 22.31
N ILE A 299 -10.90 -1.57 21.66
CA ILE A 299 -12.17 -2.19 22.06
C ILE A 299 -12.00 -3.45 22.92
N GLU A 300 -10.78 -3.88 23.23
CA GLU A 300 -10.46 -5.20 23.79
C GLU A 300 -11.34 -5.59 24.99
N GLY A 301 -11.58 -4.66 25.91
CA GLY A 301 -12.40 -4.86 27.11
C GLY A 301 -13.90 -5.00 26.83
N SER A 302 -14.39 -4.53 25.68
CA SER A 302 -15.81 -4.55 25.29
C SER A 302 -16.06 -5.29 23.98
N ALA A 303 -15.01 -5.83 23.35
CA ALA A 303 -15.10 -6.50 22.06
C ALA A 303 -15.93 -7.78 22.13
N THR A 304 -16.82 -7.96 21.17
CA THR A 304 -17.52 -9.22 20.95
C THR A 304 -16.53 -10.30 20.48
N ARG A 305 -16.94 -11.57 20.58
CA ARG A 305 -16.14 -12.68 20.06
C ARG A 305 -15.85 -12.52 18.58
N GLU A 306 -16.86 -12.14 17.78
CA GLU A 306 -16.70 -11.96 16.34
C GLU A 306 -15.74 -10.81 16.00
N GLU A 307 -15.77 -9.68 16.72
CA GLU A 307 -14.80 -8.60 16.58
C GLU A 307 -13.38 -9.07 16.89
N LYS A 308 -13.18 -9.84 17.96
CA LYS A 308 -11.86 -10.40 18.31
C LYS A 308 -11.36 -11.36 17.25
N ASP A 309 -12.20 -12.27 16.77
CA ASP A 309 -11.84 -13.27 15.76
C ASP A 309 -11.44 -12.61 14.44
N ILE A 310 -12.16 -11.57 13.99
CA ILE A 310 -11.89 -10.86 12.73
C ILE A 310 -10.69 -9.92 12.87
N LEU A 311 -10.68 -9.05 13.89
CA LEU A 311 -9.65 -8.01 13.99
C LEU A 311 -8.27 -8.57 14.39
N SER A 312 -8.21 -9.72 15.07
CA SER A 312 -6.94 -10.37 15.43
C SER A 312 -6.09 -10.80 14.23
N ALA A 313 -6.71 -10.96 13.06
CA ALA A 313 -6.01 -11.30 11.83
C ALA A 313 -5.15 -10.16 11.26
N PHE A 314 -5.47 -8.91 11.61
CA PHE A 314 -4.76 -7.74 11.10
C PHE A 314 -3.54 -7.43 11.97
N LYS A 315 -2.37 -7.47 11.36
CA LYS A 315 -1.08 -7.18 11.98
C LYS A 315 -0.40 -6.05 11.23
N THR A 316 0.56 -5.40 11.87
CA THR A 316 1.39 -4.37 11.26
C THR A 316 2.87 -4.67 11.44
N SER A 317 3.71 -4.19 10.50
CA SER A 317 5.17 -4.09 10.66
C SER A 317 5.58 -2.65 10.91
N GLU A 318 6.59 -2.44 11.74
CA GLU A 318 7.21 -1.13 11.93
C GLU A 318 8.36 -0.96 10.94
N ASN A 319 8.43 0.23 10.33
CA ASN A 319 9.45 0.60 9.39
C ASN A 319 10.05 1.94 9.82
N SER A 320 11.37 1.98 9.96
CA SER A 320 12.10 3.23 10.16
C SER A 320 12.23 3.99 8.85
N VAL A 321 12.10 5.31 8.89
CA VAL A 321 12.22 6.18 7.72
C VAL A 321 13.10 7.36 8.07
N VAL A 322 14.10 7.65 7.23
CA VAL A 322 15.06 8.74 7.42
C VAL A 322 15.01 9.66 6.21
N LEU A 323 14.88 10.97 6.46
CA LEU A 323 15.03 12.04 5.48
C LEU A 323 16.49 12.54 5.53
N HIS A 324 17.24 12.41 4.44
CA HIS A 324 18.69 12.67 4.41
C HIS A 324 19.20 13.03 3.00
N SER A 325 20.50 13.31 2.88
CA SER A 325 21.21 13.52 1.61
C SER A 325 22.40 12.57 1.40
N ASP A 326 22.49 11.49 2.16
CA ASP A 326 23.60 10.53 2.06
C ASP A 326 23.45 9.63 0.85
N LEU A 327 24.33 9.79 -0.15
CA LEU A 327 24.33 9.02 -1.39
C LEU A 327 24.81 7.57 -1.22
N SER A 328 25.37 7.18 -0.08
CA SER A 328 25.78 5.79 0.17
C SER A 328 24.57 4.82 0.21
N LEU A 329 23.36 5.36 0.34
CA LEU A 329 22.08 4.66 0.27
C LEU A 329 21.38 4.79 -1.11
N MET A 330 22.15 5.13 -2.15
CA MET A 330 21.73 5.11 -3.54
C MET A 330 22.54 4.07 -4.33
N PRO A 331 22.09 3.64 -5.53
CA PRO A 331 22.95 2.84 -6.41
C PRO A 331 24.29 3.53 -6.69
N ALA A 332 25.38 2.76 -6.74
CA ALA A 332 26.72 3.29 -7.00
C ALA A 332 26.83 3.94 -8.41
N SER A 333 26.11 3.38 -9.38
CA SER A 333 26.01 3.97 -10.72
C SER A 333 24.83 4.93 -10.80
N GLU A 334 25.08 6.21 -11.12
CA GLU A 334 23.99 7.17 -11.37
C GLU A 334 23.06 6.74 -12.53
N LYS A 335 23.53 5.92 -13.46
CA LYS A 335 22.70 5.34 -14.52
C LYS A 335 21.58 4.43 -14.00
N ALA A 336 21.78 3.84 -12.82
CA ALA A 336 20.79 3.01 -12.15
C ALA A 336 19.90 3.80 -11.18
N TRP A 337 20.09 5.11 -11.04
CA TRP A 337 19.24 5.93 -10.20
C TRP A 337 17.82 6.01 -10.76
N SER A 338 16.89 5.78 -9.87
CA SER A 338 15.47 5.78 -10.15
C SER A 338 14.73 6.60 -9.09
N SER A 339 13.45 6.84 -9.31
CA SER A 339 12.62 7.46 -8.28
C SER A 339 12.49 6.55 -7.05
N TRP A 340 12.50 5.23 -7.24
CA TRP A 340 12.50 4.20 -6.20
C TRP A 340 13.73 3.30 -6.38
N ASN A 341 14.59 3.26 -5.37
CA ASN A 341 15.84 2.49 -5.39
C ASN A 341 15.81 1.44 -4.28
N TYR A 342 15.70 0.17 -4.67
CA TYR A 342 15.71 -0.96 -3.75
C TYR A 342 17.16 -1.38 -3.47
N LEU A 343 17.50 -1.43 -2.19
CA LEU A 343 18.84 -1.82 -1.72
C LEU A 343 18.74 -3.15 -0.96
N THR A 344 19.62 -4.08 -1.28
CA THR A 344 19.67 -5.39 -0.61
C THR A 344 21.10 -5.90 -0.48
N LEU A 345 21.28 -6.86 0.41
CA LEU A 345 22.54 -7.58 0.60
C LEU A 345 22.32 -9.07 0.32
N SER A 346 23.36 -9.73 -0.14
CA SER A 346 23.36 -11.19 -0.25
C SER A 346 23.54 -11.82 1.13
N SER A 347 22.82 -12.89 1.40
CA SER A 347 23.00 -13.68 2.62
C SER A 347 24.39 -14.32 2.64
N PRO A 348 25.20 -14.14 3.69
CA PRO A 348 26.52 -14.74 3.77
C PRO A 348 26.52 -16.27 3.70
N SER A 349 25.44 -16.90 4.17
CA SER A 349 25.31 -18.36 4.24
C SER A 349 24.89 -19.01 2.91
N THR A 350 24.11 -18.31 2.09
CA THR A 350 23.51 -18.87 0.87
C THR A 350 23.99 -18.21 -0.41
N GLY A 351 24.64 -17.03 -0.31
CA GLY A 351 24.96 -16.19 -1.47
C GLY A 351 23.73 -15.69 -2.24
N LYS A 352 22.52 -15.97 -1.74
CA LYS A 352 21.25 -15.47 -2.29
C LYS A 352 20.89 -14.14 -1.61
N GLN A 353 19.96 -13.40 -2.21
CA GLN A 353 19.44 -12.18 -1.62
C GLN A 353 18.95 -12.41 -0.19
N ASN A 354 19.29 -11.50 0.72
CA ASN A 354 18.70 -11.49 2.05
C ASN A 354 17.28 -10.96 1.94
N ILE A 355 16.30 -11.84 2.18
CA ILE A 355 14.87 -11.53 2.08
C ILE A 355 14.29 -10.98 3.39
N ASP A 356 15.07 -10.96 4.46
CA ASP A 356 14.60 -10.57 5.80
C ASP A 356 14.52 -9.03 5.95
N GLN A 357 15.17 -8.28 5.06
CA GLN A 357 15.22 -6.82 5.10
C GLN A 357 14.80 -6.20 3.77
N VAL A 358 13.97 -5.17 3.85
CA VAL A 358 13.64 -4.28 2.73
C VAL A 358 14.24 -2.93 3.04
N SER A 359 15.16 -2.47 2.21
CA SER A 359 15.64 -1.09 2.23
C SER A 359 15.27 -0.42 0.90
N LEU A 360 14.67 0.75 0.99
CA LEU A 360 14.17 1.47 -0.16
C LEU A 360 14.48 2.95 -0.02
N THR A 361 15.22 3.50 -0.98
CA THR A 361 15.50 4.94 -1.04
C THR A 361 14.66 5.59 -2.14
N TYR A 362 13.80 6.50 -1.72
CA TYR A 362 13.03 7.38 -2.59
C TYR A 362 13.85 8.61 -2.96
N ASN A 363 14.00 8.87 -4.26
CA ASN A 363 14.64 10.09 -4.77
C ASN A 363 13.58 11.19 -4.91
N MET A 364 13.54 12.10 -3.94
CA MET A 364 12.52 13.14 -3.88
C MET A 364 12.76 14.25 -4.91
N ASN A 365 14.00 14.40 -5.40
CA ASN A 365 14.27 15.31 -6.51
C ASN A 365 13.49 14.90 -7.77
N ILE A 366 13.36 13.59 -8.02
CA ILE A 366 12.53 13.05 -9.12
C ILE A 366 11.04 13.08 -8.73
N LEU A 367 10.69 12.47 -7.59
CA LEU A 367 9.29 12.23 -7.20
C LEU A 367 8.49 13.50 -6.98
N GLN A 368 9.09 14.53 -6.36
CA GLN A 368 8.44 15.79 -6.03
C GLN A 368 9.00 16.98 -6.82
N HIS A 369 9.80 16.72 -7.86
CA HIS A 369 10.42 17.76 -8.73
C HIS A 369 11.22 18.81 -7.93
N ILE A 370 11.95 18.35 -6.90
CA ILE A 370 12.78 19.23 -6.08
C ILE A 370 14.09 19.53 -6.83
N PRO A 371 14.38 20.80 -7.20
CA PRO A 371 15.59 21.14 -7.95
C PRO A 371 16.88 20.80 -7.18
N ARG A 372 17.69 19.89 -7.74
CA ARG A 372 18.94 19.43 -7.12
C ARG A 372 19.96 20.55 -6.97
N GLU A 373 19.98 21.48 -7.92
CA GLU A 373 20.88 22.64 -7.92
C GLU A 373 20.65 23.57 -6.73
N THR A 374 19.42 23.64 -6.24
CA THR A 374 19.02 24.50 -5.13
C THR A 374 19.03 23.76 -3.79
N PHE A 375 18.53 22.54 -3.77
CA PHE A 375 18.25 21.81 -2.53
C PHE A 375 19.22 20.65 -2.26
N GLY A 376 20.14 20.37 -3.20
CA GLY A 376 20.98 19.18 -3.15
C GLY A 376 20.22 17.90 -3.37
N ASP A 377 20.79 16.78 -2.98
CA ASP A 377 20.17 15.48 -3.01
C ASP A 377 19.19 15.36 -1.83
N VAL A 378 17.93 15.08 -2.14
CA VAL A 378 16.86 14.93 -1.15
C VAL A 378 16.33 13.50 -1.23
N LEU A 379 16.64 12.72 -0.21
CA LEU A 379 16.38 11.30 -0.17
C LEU A 379 15.53 10.93 1.05
N VAL A 380 14.63 9.99 0.87
CA VAL A 380 13.87 9.38 1.96
C VAL A 380 14.15 7.88 1.92
N THR A 381 14.86 7.35 2.91
CA THR A 381 15.15 5.92 2.97
C THR A 381 14.34 5.24 4.05
N MET A 382 13.61 4.20 3.63
CA MET A 382 12.90 3.29 4.53
C MET A 382 13.80 2.09 4.85
N ASN A 383 13.91 1.77 6.15
CA ASN A 383 14.72 0.68 6.69
C ASN A 383 16.16 0.69 6.12
N PRO A 384 16.91 1.76 6.33
CA PRO A 384 18.25 1.88 5.77
C PRO A 384 19.14 0.69 6.17
N LEU A 385 19.92 0.14 5.23
CA LEU A 385 20.84 -0.97 5.48
C LEU A 385 21.94 -0.62 6.49
N HIS A 386 22.28 0.65 6.57
CA HIS A 386 23.16 1.25 7.57
C HIS A 386 22.64 2.65 7.88
N GLN A 387 22.98 3.19 9.03
CA GLN A 387 22.57 4.55 9.38
C GLN A 387 23.23 5.55 8.40
N PRO A 388 22.44 6.47 7.80
CA PRO A 388 23.01 7.57 7.04
C PRO A 388 23.99 8.38 7.88
N ASN A 389 24.92 9.08 7.23
CA ASN A 389 25.80 10.01 7.92
C ASN A 389 24.95 11.01 8.73
N PRO A 390 25.14 11.13 10.06
CA PRO A 390 24.37 12.01 10.93
C PRO A 390 24.27 13.46 10.45
N ASP A 391 25.32 13.99 9.84
CA ASP A 391 25.34 15.36 9.32
C ASP A 391 24.41 15.58 8.11
N THR A 392 23.95 14.51 7.48
CA THR A 392 23.04 14.54 6.33
C THR A 392 21.58 14.34 6.71
N ILE A 393 21.28 13.98 7.96
CA ILE A 393 19.93 13.63 8.41
C ILE A 393 19.16 14.90 8.79
N GLN A 394 17.94 15.05 8.24
CA GLN A 394 17.02 16.13 8.60
C GLN A 394 15.70 15.66 9.23
N GLY A 395 15.49 14.36 9.32
CA GLY A 395 14.34 13.81 10.02
C GLY A 395 14.38 12.30 10.11
N SER A 396 13.82 11.77 11.20
CA SER A 396 13.67 10.32 11.42
C SER A 396 12.27 10.03 11.91
N PHE A 397 11.63 9.00 11.33
CA PHE A 397 10.23 8.67 11.57
C PHE A 397 10.08 7.16 11.67
N THR A 398 8.99 6.72 12.29
CA THR A 398 8.55 5.33 12.31
C THR A 398 7.15 5.24 11.74
N TYR A 399 6.96 4.38 10.73
CA TYR A 399 5.65 4.10 10.16
C TYR A 399 5.28 2.64 10.34
N ARG A 400 3.98 2.39 10.54
CA ARG A 400 3.44 1.05 10.65
C ARG A 400 2.66 0.70 9.40
N HIS A 401 3.03 -0.40 8.73
CA HIS A 401 2.36 -0.86 7.52
C HIS A 401 1.58 -2.14 7.79
N PRO A 402 0.35 -2.28 7.23
CA PRO A 402 -0.43 -3.51 7.36
C PRO A 402 0.28 -4.69 6.70
N LEU A 403 0.21 -5.86 7.35
CA LEU A 403 0.70 -7.11 6.80
C LEU A 403 -0.44 -7.86 6.09
N TYR A 404 -0.24 -8.18 4.82
CA TYR A 404 -1.23 -8.86 3.97
C TYR A 404 -0.99 -10.38 3.99
N THR A 405 -1.33 -11.00 5.12
CA THR A 405 -1.32 -12.46 5.25
C THR A 405 -2.61 -13.07 4.65
N PRO A 406 -2.60 -14.36 4.28
CA PRO A 406 -3.83 -15.05 3.87
C PRO A 406 -4.96 -14.95 4.92
N ALA A 407 -4.59 -14.90 6.21
CA ALA A 407 -5.55 -14.70 7.29
C ALA A 407 -6.19 -13.30 7.25
N ALA A 408 -5.38 -12.25 7.02
CA ALA A 408 -5.86 -10.87 6.89
C ALA A 408 -6.81 -10.73 5.67
N VAL A 409 -6.44 -11.30 4.51
CA VAL A 409 -7.28 -11.26 3.30
C VAL A 409 -8.61 -11.96 3.52
N ARG A 410 -8.64 -13.12 4.20
CA ARG A 410 -9.91 -13.77 4.57
C ARG A 410 -10.73 -12.94 5.55
N ALA A 411 -10.08 -12.30 6.53
CA ALA A 411 -10.76 -11.46 7.50
C ALA A 411 -11.37 -10.21 6.88
N GLN A 412 -10.78 -9.64 5.82
CA GLN A 412 -11.35 -8.53 5.06
C GLN A 412 -12.75 -8.86 4.51
N LYS A 413 -12.96 -10.08 4.02
CA LYS A 413 -14.27 -10.55 3.53
C LYS A 413 -15.32 -10.65 4.66
N LEU A 414 -14.89 -10.74 5.91
CA LEU A 414 -15.75 -10.83 7.10
C LEU A 414 -16.03 -9.47 7.76
N LEU A 415 -15.28 -8.41 7.42
CA LEU A 415 -15.46 -7.08 8.02
C LEU A 415 -16.91 -6.56 7.99
N PRO A 416 -17.73 -6.78 6.93
CA PRO A 416 -19.12 -6.35 6.93
C PRO A 416 -19.96 -6.88 8.12
N ARG A 417 -19.56 -7.99 8.75
CA ARG A 417 -20.25 -8.58 9.88
C ARG A 417 -20.15 -7.75 11.16
N ILE A 418 -19.02 -7.02 11.32
CA ILE A 418 -18.76 -6.18 12.50
C ILE A 418 -18.94 -4.69 12.22
N GLN A 419 -19.09 -4.27 10.96
CA GLN A 419 -19.29 -2.88 10.61
C GLN A 419 -20.64 -2.34 11.08
N ASN A 420 -20.63 -1.10 11.56
CA ASN A 420 -21.84 -0.39 12.03
C ASN A 420 -22.63 -1.19 13.08
N LYS A 421 -21.93 -1.97 13.91
CA LYS A 421 -22.51 -2.67 15.06
C LYS A 421 -22.19 -1.90 16.34
N ARG A 422 -23.12 -1.88 17.29
CA ARG A 422 -22.93 -1.23 18.60
C ARG A 422 -22.48 0.25 18.50
N GLY A 423 -22.84 0.98 17.43
CA GLY A 423 -22.38 2.35 17.19
C GLY A 423 -20.89 2.45 16.84
N ILE A 424 -20.24 1.38 16.38
CA ILE A 424 -18.82 1.37 16.01
C ILE A 424 -18.67 1.01 14.53
N SER A 425 -17.78 1.72 13.85
CA SER A 425 -17.33 1.43 12.49
C SER A 425 -15.80 1.42 12.42
N TYR A 426 -15.26 0.62 11.53
CA TYR A 426 -13.82 0.46 11.32
C TYR A 426 -13.43 0.99 9.94
N ALA A 427 -12.36 1.78 9.87
CA ALA A 427 -11.84 2.31 8.63
C ALA A 427 -10.30 2.29 8.65
N GLY A 428 -9.68 2.16 7.50
CA GLY A 428 -8.22 2.15 7.37
C GLY A 428 -7.79 1.45 6.09
N ALA A 429 -6.56 1.68 5.66
CA ALA A 429 -6.00 1.05 4.47
C ALA A 429 -5.96 -0.49 4.55
N TRP A 430 -5.85 -1.04 5.75
CA TRP A 430 -5.85 -2.48 6.05
C TRP A 430 -7.16 -3.19 5.69
N THR A 431 -8.24 -2.44 5.45
CA THR A 431 -9.53 -3.02 5.04
C THR A 431 -9.54 -3.55 3.61
N LYS A 432 -8.54 -3.16 2.79
CA LYS A 432 -8.31 -3.65 1.42
C LYS A 432 -6.82 -3.89 1.17
N TYR A 433 -6.22 -3.24 0.16
CA TYR A 433 -4.86 -3.51 -0.32
C TYR A 433 -3.75 -2.64 0.31
N GLY A 434 -4.07 -1.75 1.26
CA GLY A 434 -3.10 -0.95 1.99
C GLY A 434 -2.71 0.37 1.36
N PHE A 435 -3.30 0.71 0.24
CA PHE A 435 -3.01 1.98 -0.41
C PHE A 435 -3.76 3.14 0.22
N HIS A 436 -3.28 4.33 -0.03
CA HIS A 436 -3.91 5.56 0.45
C HIS A 436 -5.37 5.68 0.00
N GLU A 437 -5.67 5.30 -1.25
CA GLU A 437 -7.04 5.20 -1.77
C GLU A 437 -7.90 4.26 -0.93
N ASP A 438 -7.37 3.10 -0.54
CA ASP A 438 -8.15 2.11 0.22
C ASP A 438 -8.52 2.66 1.61
N GLY A 439 -7.54 3.33 2.27
CA GLY A 439 -7.79 4.01 3.53
C GLY A 439 -8.80 5.15 3.35
N PHE A 440 -8.59 6.01 2.37
CA PHE A 440 -9.46 7.14 2.09
C PHE A 440 -10.90 6.68 1.76
N SER A 441 -11.04 5.73 0.86
CA SER A 441 -12.33 5.15 0.47
C SER A 441 -13.05 4.48 1.64
N SER A 442 -12.33 3.78 2.55
CA SER A 442 -12.93 3.16 3.73
C SER A 442 -13.55 4.19 4.68
N GLY A 443 -12.90 5.35 4.83
CA GLY A 443 -13.42 6.47 5.61
C GLY A 443 -14.67 7.09 4.99
N LEU A 444 -14.67 7.30 3.66
CA LEU A 444 -15.85 7.75 2.93
C LEU A 444 -17.02 6.77 3.05
N HIS A 445 -16.73 5.46 2.91
CA HIS A 445 -17.71 4.40 3.01
C HIS A 445 -18.36 4.37 4.41
N ALA A 446 -17.55 4.47 5.48
CA ALA A 446 -18.07 4.54 6.84
C ALA A 446 -19.00 5.76 7.04
N ALA A 447 -18.60 6.92 6.51
CA ALA A 447 -19.43 8.13 6.59
C ALA A 447 -20.73 8.02 5.76
N GLN A 448 -20.64 7.49 4.54
CA GLN A 448 -21.80 7.40 3.62
C GLN A 448 -22.78 6.31 4.05
N ASP A 449 -22.32 5.09 4.29
CA ASP A 449 -23.20 3.94 4.45
C ASP A 449 -23.70 3.76 5.89
N HIS A 450 -22.91 4.20 6.86
CA HIS A 450 -23.27 4.04 8.26
C HIS A 450 -23.90 5.32 8.87
N LEU A 451 -23.55 6.49 8.32
CA LEU A 451 -23.97 7.79 8.85
C LEU A 451 -24.68 8.67 7.80
N TYR A 452 -24.94 8.11 6.60
CA TYR A 452 -25.74 8.73 5.54
C TYR A 452 -25.17 10.06 5.01
N ALA A 453 -23.86 10.30 5.15
CA ALA A 453 -23.21 11.45 4.55
C ALA A 453 -23.35 11.40 3.02
N LYS A 454 -23.67 12.55 2.38
CA LYS A 454 -23.73 12.64 0.93
C LYS A 454 -22.37 13.08 0.38
N LEU A 455 -21.81 12.27 -0.51
CA LEU A 455 -20.61 12.66 -1.24
C LEU A 455 -20.97 13.54 -2.44
N PRO A 456 -20.17 14.58 -2.75
CA PRO A 456 -20.42 15.46 -3.92
C PRO A 456 -19.94 14.82 -5.23
N PHE A 457 -19.64 13.54 -5.26
CA PHE A 457 -19.28 12.74 -6.42
C PHE A 457 -19.74 11.30 -6.22
N GLN A 458 -19.82 10.55 -7.32
CA GLN A 458 -20.14 9.14 -7.26
C GLN A 458 -18.98 8.38 -6.64
N PHE A 459 -19.25 7.61 -5.57
CA PHE A 459 -18.28 6.69 -4.99
C PHE A 459 -17.97 5.57 -5.99
N VAL A 460 -16.70 5.28 -6.18
CA VAL A 460 -16.22 4.20 -7.06
C VAL A 460 -15.49 3.17 -6.20
N ASP A 461 -15.93 1.92 -6.25
CA ASP A 461 -15.16 0.85 -5.63
C ASP A 461 -13.88 0.62 -6.45
N SER A 462 -12.72 0.98 -5.86
CA SER A 462 -11.42 0.87 -6.53
C SER A 462 -11.05 -0.56 -6.91
N THR A 463 -11.66 -1.56 -6.29
CA THR A 463 -11.48 -2.97 -6.65
C THR A 463 -11.96 -3.23 -8.07
N TYR A 464 -13.11 -2.66 -8.45
CA TYR A 464 -13.69 -2.82 -9.79
C TYR A 464 -13.09 -1.86 -10.82
N SER A 465 -12.62 -0.68 -10.44
CA SER A 465 -11.96 0.24 -11.38
C SER A 465 -10.62 -0.30 -11.89
N ARG A 466 -9.99 -1.19 -11.12
CA ARG A 466 -8.75 -1.90 -11.48
C ARG A 466 -8.96 -2.98 -12.54
N GLY A 467 -10.20 -3.37 -12.84
CA GLY A 467 -10.57 -4.54 -13.63
C GLY A 467 -11.29 -4.26 -14.94
N ARG A 468 -10.89 -3.24 -15.75
CA ARG A 468 -11.26 -3.32 -17.17
C ARG A 468 -10.56 -4.54 -17.75
N LYS A 469 -11.35 -5.56 -18.14
CA LYS A 469 -10.83 -6.74 -18.85
C LYS A 469 -9.99 -6.23 -20.03
N PRO A 470 -8.69 -6.51 -20.08
CA PRO A 470 -7.91 -6.12 -21.24
C PRO A 470 -8.47 -6.89 -22.44
N SER A 471 -8.92 -6.19 -23.44
CA SER A 471 -9.22 -6.82 -24.73
C SER A 471 -7.89 -7.17 -25.39
N LEU A 472 -7.57 -8.47 -25.46
CA LEU A 472 -6.39 -8.94 -26.16
C LEU A 472 -6.58 -8.69 -27.67
N GLY A 473 -5.77 -7.80 -28.24
CA GLY A 473 -5.70 -7.59 -29.66
C GLY A 473 -4.90 -8.69 -30.39
N LEU A 474 -4.99 -8.73 -31.71
CA LEU A 474 -4.19 -9.67 -32.53
C LEU A 474 -2.68 -9.51 -32.28
N ALA A 475 -2.21 -8.29 -32.04
CA ALA A 475 -0.81 -8.02 -31.69
C ALA A 475 -0.41 -8.69 -30.39
N ASP A 476 -1.26 -8.63 -29.35
CA ASP A 476 -1.00 -9.28 -28.07
C ASP A 476 -0.92 -10.80 -28.21
N LEU A 477 -1.82 -11.39 -29.01
CA LEU A 477 -1.81 -12.83 -29.28
C LEU A 477 -0.54 -13.27 -30.03
N LEU A 478 -0.06 -12.47 -30.98
CA LEU A 478 1.21 -12.74 -31.68
C LEU A 478 2.40 -12.64 -30.73
N VAL A 479 2.46 -11.62 -29.88
CA VAL A 479 3.51 -11.47 -28.86
C VAL A 479 3.49 -12.67 -27.90
N ARG A 480 2.33 -13.08 -27.41
CA ARG A 480 2.15 -14.26 -26.55
C ARG A 480 2.64 -15.53 -27.25
N LEU A 481 2.29 -15.73 -28.53
CA LEU A 481 2.76 -16.87 -29.29
C LEU A 481 4.29 -16.91 -29.39
N VAL A 482 4.93 -15.78 -29.71
CA VAL A 482 6.39 -15.67 -29.77
C VAL A 482 7.02 -16.01 -28.42
N ILE A 483 6.49 -15.47 -27.33
CA ILE A 483 6.96 -15.77 -25.98
C ILE A 483 6.87 -17.27 -25.68
N LEU A 484 5.74 -17.91 -26.01
CA LEU A 484 5.56 -19.35 -25.81
C LEU A 484 6.53 -20.19 -26.65
N LEU A 485 6.78 -19.80 -27.90
CA LEU A 485 7.78 -20.48 -28.74
C LEU A 485 9.18 -20.36 -28.14
N ILE A 486 9.59 -19.17 -27.69
CA ILE A 486 10.88 -18.99 -27.00
C ILE A 486 10.93 -19.82 -25.73
N GLN A 487 9.87 -19.85 -24.92
CA GLN A 487 9.80 -20.62 -23.68
C GLN A 487 10.00 -22.13 -23.94
N VAL A 488 9.34 -22.68 -24.95
CA VAL A 488 9.34 -24.11 -25.24
C VAL A 488 10.62 -24.55 -25.96
N PHE A 489 11.00 -23.83 -27.02
CA PHE A 489 12.08 -24.29 -27.92
C PHE A 489 13.46 -23.77 -27.55
N VAL A 490 13.54 -22.67 -26.82
CA VAL A 490 14.84 -22.11 -26.41
C VAL A 490 15.07 -22.36 -24.91
N ILE A 491 14.21 -21.80 -24.06
CA ILE A 491 14.45 -21.79 -22.61
C ILE A 491 14.41 -23.22 -22.02
N ARG A 492 13.35 -23.99 -22.27
CA ARG A 492 13.24 -25.37 -21.74
C ARG A 492 14.31 -26.31 -22.30
N VAL A 493 14.74 -26.10 -23.55
CA VAL A 493 15.82 -26.90 -24.15
C VAL A 493 17.15 -26.57 -23.46
N LEU A 494 17.48 -25.29 -23.32
CA LEU A 494 18.70 -24.85 -22.62
C LEU A 494 18.73 -25.36 -21.16
N GLU A 495 17.62 -25.27 -20.43
CA GLU A 495 17.51 -25.75 -19.05
C GLU A 495 17.73 -27.26 -18.97
N ARG A 496 17.21 -28.03 -19.93
CA ARG A 496 17.46 -29.49 -20.00
C ARG A 496 18.93 -29.78 -20.26
N VAL A 497 19.56 -29.10 -21.22
CA VAL A 497 20.98 -29.27 -21.57
C VAL A 497 21.88 -28.95 -20.36
N VAL A 498 21.64 -27.79 -19.73
CA VAL A 498 22.36 -27.37 -18.51
C VAL A 498 22.12 -28.35 -17.37
N GLY A 499 20.87 -28.82 -17.21
CA GLY A 499 20.52 -29.83 -16.18
C GLY A 499 21.24 -31.17 -16.40
N VAL A 500 21.37 -31.62 -17.63
CA VAL A 500 22.14 -32.84 -17.99
C VAL A 500 23.63 -32.62 -17.73
N ALA A 501 24.18 -31.47 -18.19
CA ALA A 501 25.59 -31.12 -17.97
C ALA A 501 25.94 -31.03 -16.47
N LYS A 502 25.12 -30.38 -15.65
CA LYS A 502 25.31 -30.35 -14.19
C LYS A 502 25.28 -31.72 -13.55
N ARG A 503 24.39 -32.62 -13.99
CA ARG A 503 24.35 -34.03 -13.49
C ARG A 503 25.57 -34.83 -13.89
N ALA A 504 26.14 -34.56 -15.09
CA ALA A 504 27.37 -35.23 -15.57
C ALA A 504 28.60 -34.75 -14.79
N ILE A 505 28.68 -33.46 -14.48
CA ILE A 505 29.82 -32.84 -13.77
C ILE A 505 29.79 -33.12 -12.26
N TYR A 506 28.59 -33.21 -11.65
CA TYR A 506 28.43 -33.43 -10.21
C TYR A 506 27.65 -34.72 -9.86
N PRO A 507 28.16 -35.91 -10.17
CA PRO A 507 27.42 -37.15 -9.92
C PRO A 507 27.29 -37.54 -8.44
N ARG A 508 28.05 -36.91 -7.53
CA ARG A 508 28.18 -37.32 -6.12
C ARG A 508 27.21 -36.69 -5.10
N ALA A 509 26.41 -35.68 -5.46
CA ALA A 509 25.56 -35.00 -4.48
C ALA A 509 24.30 -35.77 -4.04
N ARG A 510 24.03 -36.95 -4.61
CA ARG A 510 22.81 -37.75 -4.34
C ARG A 510 22.92 -38.80 -3.22
N ARG A 511 24.12 -39.05 -2.64
CA ARG A 511 24.33 -40.13 -1.63
C ARG A 511 24.18 -39.71 -0.16
N LEU A 512 24.00 -38.42 0.15
CA LEU A 512 23.97 -37.95 1.55
C LEU A 512 22.57 -37.62 2.11
N LYS A 513 21.50 -37.86 1.35
CA LYS A 513 20.11 -37.59 1.85
C LYS A 513 19.44 -38.82 2.51
N ASN A 514 20.07 -39.97 2.62
CA ASN A 514 19.49 -41.20 3.20
C ASN A 514 20.24 -41.74 4.40
N VAL A 515 20.91 -40.92 5.19
CA VAL A 515 21.37 -41.37 6.53
C VAL A 515 20.28 -40.96 7.51
N LYS A 516 19.38 -41.89 7.83
CA LYS A 516 18.53 -41.81 9.01
C LYS A 516 19.45 -41.80 10.23
N VAL A 517 19.41 -40.72 11.01
CA VAL A 517 19.92 -40.76 12.38
C VAL A 517 18.93 -41.59 13.18
N VAL A 518 19.42 -42.68 13.71
CA VAL A 518 18.75 -43.55 14.68
C VAL A 518 18.75 -42.84 16.03
#